data_4aafbd2aef8cc25c6774a0f3192e7393
#
_entry.id   4aafbd2aef8cc25c6774a0f3192e7393
#
_cell.length_a   1.000
_cell.length_b   1.000
_cell.length_c   1.000
_cell.angle_alpha   90.00
_cell.angle_beta   90.00
_cell.angle_gamma   90.00
#
_symmetry.space_group_name_H-M   'P 1'
#
loop_
_entity.id
_entity.type
_entity.pdbx_description
1 polymer ?
#
loop_
_entity_poly.entity_id
_entity_poly.type
_entity_poly.pdbx_seq_one_letter_code
_entity_poly.pdbx_strand_id
1 'polypeptide(L)'
;MLENKDFYPTPDKMIKKMVDGLNFKMIRTVLEPSAGKGNIVEYLQKEAKKVLGSWTREENFLDVDCIEKDQNLRHILKGNGMRVVHDDFLTYDTMKMYDLIIMNPPFSDGCRHLLKAMEMQEITGGAIVCLLNAETLKNQCSNDRILLAKKIEQSNGTVEYVQSAFMEAERKTPVEVALVKVQFPKKERHSSIIDRLQREKTVKETADPNTDQLVENNFIKAIVEQYKLEVEAGCRLIREYQGMQTVILSEFKKNEDGRTEATGECILSLNLCTQLNRYDGQASVNEYIRLVRRKYWKALFTNPKFIGNLTDNLQREYYNKVSELMDVEFSMFNVLEVKIDMLKNVSRGIEDAIVGLFEEFSHKHYYYDEMGSNIHYYNGWKTNSAYMVNKKVIIPLNAYTSYSGSYCLDYRVRTKLADIEKCFNYLDGGRTDDLALNDALTLAQNSG
;
A
#
# COMPACT_ATOMS: atom_id res chain seq x y z
N MET A 1 -21.47 -0.28 -23.41
CA MET A 1 -20.30 0.32 -22.74
C MET A 1 -20.57 1.81 -22.66
N LEU A 2 -20.70 2.39 -21.48
CA LEU A 2 -20.76 3.84 -21.30
C LEU A 2 -19.35 4.35 -21.60
N GLU A 3 -19.14 4.98 -22.76
CA GLU A 3 -17.88 5.63 -23.09
C GLU A 3 -17.66 6.77 -22.09
N ASN A 4 -16.58 6.66 -21.33
CA ASN A 4 -16.12 7.77 -20.48
C ASN A 4 -15.76 8.95 -21.39
N LYS A 5 -16.59 10.01 -21.36
CA LYS A 5 -16.49 11.15 -22.29
C LYS A 5 -15.17 11.91 -22.16
N ASP A 6 -14.51 11.84 -21.01
CA ASP A 6 -13.29 12.58 -20.67
C ASP A 6 -12.00 11.75 -20.76
N PHE A 7 -12.08 10.50 -21.23
CA PHE A 7 -10.91 9.64 -21.39
C PHE A 7 -10.26 9.86 -22.78
N TYR A 8 -9.04 10.37 -22.76
CA TYR A 8 -8.20 10.59 -23.93
C TYR A 8 -6.82 9.94 -23.72
N PRO A 9 -6.58 8.71 -24.23
CA PRO A 9 -5.28 8.06 -24.11
C PRO A 9 -4.19 8.93 -24.70
N THR A 10 -3.08 9.10 -23.96
CA THR A 10 -1.96 9.94 -24.40
C THR A 10 -1.18 9.23 -25.49
N PRO A 11 -1.00 9.82 -26.70
CA PRO A 11 -0.21 9.22 -27.77
C PRO A 11 1.27 9.13 -27.42
N ASP A 12 1.98 8.11 -27.93
CA ASP A 12 3.41 7.88 -27.66
C ASP A 12 4.28 9.11 -27.97
N LYS A 13 3.99 9.83 -29.04
CA LYS A 13 4.70 11.07 -29.38
C LYS A 13 4.60 12.14 -28.30
N MET A 14 3.40 12.24 -27.68
CA MET A 14 3.19 13.18 -26.59
C MET A 14 3.86 12.69 -25.31
N ILE A 15 3.78 11.39 -25.01
CA ILE A 15 4.48 10.82 -23.83
C ILE A 15 5.98 11.06 -23.96
N LYS A 16 6.56 10.82 -25.15
CA LYS A 16 7.96 11.12 -25.40
C LYS A 16 8.31 12.58 -25.12
N LYS A 17 7.45 13.51 -25.53
CA LYS A 17 7.63 14.95 -25.30
C LYS A 17 7.47 15.33 -23.82
N MET A 18 6.56 14.68 -23.10
CA MET A 18 6.40 14.83 -21.65
C MET A 18 7.66 14.40 -20.90
N VAL A 19 8.24 13.30 -21.31
CA VAL A 19 9.40 12.66 -20.65
C VAL A 19 10.72 13.31 -21.05
N ASP A 20 10.75 14.01 -22.18
CA ASP A 20 11.94 14.69 -22.67
C ASP A 20 12.50 15.70 -21.65
N GLY A 21 13.81 15.63 -21.43
CA GLY A 21 14.51 16.46 -20.43
C GLY A 21 14.41 15.95 -18.97
N LEU A 22 13.71 14.85 -18.69
CA LEU A 22 13.68 14.26 -17.35
C LEU A 22 15.00 13.52 -17.04
N ASN A 23 15.55 13.77 -15.86
CA ASN A 23 16.73 13.07 -15.37
C ASN A 23 16.36 11.81 -14.58
N PHE A 24 16.27 10.66 -15.23
CA PHE A 24 15.93 9.38 -14.60
C PHE A 24 16.90 8.94 -13.50
N LYS A 25 18.11 9.45 -13.45
CA LYS A 25 19.03 9.16 -12.34
C LYS A 25 18.58 9.77 -11.02
N MET A 26 17.78 10.83 -11.08
CA MET A 26 17.28 11.57 -9.92
C MET A 26 15.82 11.24 -9.58
N ILE A 27 15.13 10.47 -10.44
CA ILE A 27 13.73 10.08 -10.25
C ILE A 27 13.68 8.65 -9.76
N ARG A 28 13.05 8.43 -8.60
CA ARG A 28 12.79 7.11 -8.02
C ARG A 28 11.31 6.86 -7.83
N THR A 29 10.61 7.87 -7.32
CA THR A 29 9.19 7.79 -6.97
C THR A 29 8.36 8.65 -7.90
N VAL A 30 7.33 8.06 -8.50
CA VAL A 30 6.47 8.71 -9.50
C VAL A 30 5.01 8.56 -9.10
N LEU A 31 4.23 9.62 -9.29
CA LEU A 31 2.77 9.58 -9.22
C LEU A 31 2.18 9.88 -10.60
N GLU A 32 1.30 9.01 -11.07
CA GLU A 32 0.42 9.27 -12.21
C GLU A 32 -1.03 9.35 -11.74
N PRO A 33 -1.54 10.58 -11.51
CA PRO A 33 -2.85 10.78 -10.87
C PRO A 33 -4.07 10.66 -11.80
N SER A 34 -3.87 10.28 -13.07
CA SER A 34 -4.93 10.04 -14.05
C SER A 34 -4.48 8.99 -15.05
N ALA A 35 -4.23 7.77 -14.51
CA ALA A 35 -3.41 6.77 -15.19
C ALA A 35 -4.05 6.13 -16.44
N GLY A 36 -5.37 6.20 -16.57
CA GLY A 36 -6.07 5.61 -17.71
C GLY A 36 -5.76 4.12 -17.88
N LYS A 37 -5.21 3.74 -19.01
CA LYS A 37 -4.74 2.37 -19.29
C LYS A 37 -3.29 2.12 -18.83
N GLY A 38 -2.56 3.15 -18.37
CA GLY A 38 -1.18 3.05 -17.90
C GLY A 38 -0.10 3.32 -18.96
N ASN A 39 -0.45 3.88 -20.11
CA ASN A 39 0.49 4.13 -21.21
C ASN A 39 1.70 4.96 -20.79
N ILE A 40 1.50 6.00 -19.97
CA ILE A 40 2.60 6.84 -19.47
C ILE A 40 3.51 6.04 -18.54
N VAL A 41 2.95 5.22 -17.65
CA VAL A 41 3.72 4.36 -16.72
C VAL A 41 4.59 3.37 -17.50
N GLU A 42 4.01 2.68 -18.48
CA GLU A 42 4.75 1.73 -19.31
C GLU A 42 5.92 2.39 -20.04
N TYR A 43 5.67 3.59 -20.58
CA TYR A 43 6.71 4.35 -21.28
C TYR A 43 7.83 4.77 -20.32
N LEU A 44 7.48 5.28 -19.13
CA LEU A 44 8.44 5.68 -18.10
C LEU A 44 9.33 4.51 -17.66
N GLN A 45 8.74 3.32 -17.40
CA GLN A 45 9.49 2.13 -17.02
C GLN A 45 10.46 1.69 -18.13
N LYS A 46 10.02 1.77 -19.39
CA LYS A 46 10.89 1.47 -20.57
C LYS A 46 12.07 2.44 -20.67
N GLU A 47 11.84 3.75 -20.50
CA GLU A 47 12.91 4.74 -20.54
C GLU A 47 13.85 4.64 -19.34
N ALA A 48 13.31 4.43 -18.13
CA ALA A 48 14.11 4.18 -16.94
C ALA A 48 15.01 2.95 -17.10
N LYS A 49 14.49 1.88 -17.67
CA LYS A 49 15.26 0.66 -17.98
C LYS A 49 16.43 0.94 -18.92
N LYS A 50 16.25 1.77 -19.94
CA LYS A 50 17.36 2.14 -20.86
C LYS A 50 18.49 2.88 -20.15
N VAL A 51 18.14 3.75 -19.21
CA VAL A 51 19.11 4.61 -18.50
C VAL A 51 19.75 3.91 -17.30
N LEU A 52 18.99 3.09 -16.58
CA LEU A 52 19.39 2.51 -15.30
C LEU A 52 19.72 1.01 -15.39
N GLY A 53 19.29 0.33 -16.45
CA GLY A 53 19.12 -1.11 -16.53
C GLY A 53 20.36 -1.97 -16.70
N SER A 54 21.59 -1.43 -16.68
CA SER A 54 22.78 -2.31 -16.82
C SER A 54 23.29 -2.90 -15.50
N TRP A 55 22.74 -2.49 -14.34
CA TRP A 55 23.32 -2.80 -13.03
C TRP A 55 22.37 -3.45 -12.02
N THR A 56 21.07 -3.57 -12.29
CA THR A 56 20.10 -4.12 -11.34
C THR A 56 19.33 -5.31 -11.90
N ARG A 57 19.09 -6.34 -11.05
CA ARG A 57 18.23 -7.49 -11.37
C ARG A 57 16.74 -7.20 -11.17
N GLU A 58 16.37 -5.96 -10.83
CA GLU A 58 14.98 -5.57 -10.55
C GLU A 58 14.23 -5.33 -11.87
N GLU A 59 13.00 -5.82 -11.94
CA GLU A 59 12.10 -5.62 -13.10
C GLU A 59 11.51 -4.22 -13.14
N ASN A 60 11.30 -3.59 -11.98
CA ASN A 60 10.74 -2.24 -11.83
C ASN A 60 11.81 -1.26 -11.37
N PHE A 61 12.17 -0.33 -12.24
CA PHE A 61 13.21 0.69 -12.00
C PHE A 61 12.66 1.93 -11.27
N LEU A 62 11.36 2.18 -11.39
CA LEU A 62 10.66 3.29 -10.77
C LEU A 62 9.57 2.76 -9.84
N ASP A 63 9.44 3.36 -8.67
CA ASP A 63 8.33 3.16 -7.74
C ASP A 63 7.16 4.06 -8.20
N VAL A 64 6.22 3.50 -8.95
CA VAL A 64 5.12 4.24 -9.57
C VAL A 64 3.80 3.95 -8.87
N ASP A 65 3.13 5.00 -8.43
CA ASP A 65 1.76 4.96 -7.95
C ASP A 65 0.81 5.52 -9.01
N CYS A 66 -0.31 4.84 -9.21
CA CYS A 66 -1.36 5.23 -10.14
C CYS A 66 -2.63 5.61 -9.37
N ILE A 67 -3.34 6.62 -9.88
CA ILE A 67 -4.71 6.93 -9.46
C ILE A 67 -5.58 6.92 -10.70
N GLU A 68 -6.75 6.32 -10.62
CA GLU A 68 -7.70 6.26 -11.74
C GLU A 68 -9.13 6.19 -11.23
N LYS A 69 -10.00 7.07 -11.75
CA LYS A 69 -11.38 7.20 -11.29
C LYS A 69 -12.32 6.13 -11.87
N ASP A 70 -12.08 5.72 -13.11
CA ASP A 70 -12.87 4.71 -13.78
C ASP A 70 -12.54 3.30 -13.26
N GLN A 71 -13.56 2.58 -12.79
CA GLN A 71 -13.39 1.25 -12.22
C GLN A 71 -12.84 0.24 -13.23
N ASN A 72 -13.27 0.31 -14.50
CA ASN A 72 -12.80 -0.63 -15.52
C ASN A 72 -11.33 -0.40 -15.85
N LEU A 73 -10.92 0.89 -15.93
CA LEU A 73 -9.51 1.24 -16.15
C LEU A 73 -8.65 0.84 -14.96
N ARG A 74 -9.14 0.96 -13.70
CA ARG A 74 -8.43 0.43 -12.53
C ARG A 74 -8.22 -1.08 -12.61
N HIS A 75 -9.20 -1.84 -13.10
CA HIS A 75 -9.04 -3.29 -13.30
C HIS A 75 -7.98 -3.61 -14.36
N ILE A 76 -7.91 -2.82 -15.44
CA ILE A 76 -6.88 -2.96 -16.47
C ILE A 76 -5.49 -2.67 -15.87
N LEU A 77 -5.34 -1.57 -15.12
CA LEU A 77 -4.08 -1.22 -14.47
C LEU A 77 -3.59 -2.32 -13.52
N LYS A 78 -4.49 -2.82 -12.65
CA LYS A 78 -4.17 -3.93 -11.73
C LYS A 78 -3.82 -5.22 -12.49
N GLY A 79 -4.53 -5.52 -13.59
CA GLY A 79 -4.24 -6.66 -14.46
C GLY A 79 -2.85 -6.58 -15.13
N ASN A 80 -2.38 -5.37 -15.41
CA ASN A 80 -1.05 -5.09 -15.95
C ASN A 80 0.04 -4.99 -14.85
N GLY A 81 -0.28 -5.34 -13.59
CA GLY A 81 0.66 -5.28 -12.48
C GLY A 81 0.98 -3.87 -11.99
N MET A 82 0.20 -2.86 -12.38
CA MET A 82 0.39 -1.48 -11.93
C MET A 82 -0.30 -1.26 -10.58
N ARG A 83 0.36 -0.51 -9.69
CA ARG A 83 -0.11 -0.24 -8.35
C ARG A 83 -1.08 0.95 -8.36
N VAL A 84 -2.36 0.68 -8.12
CA VAL A 84 -3.40 1.70 -7.97
C VAL A 84 -3.59 1.99 -6.47
N VAL A 85 -3.30 3.24 -6.06
CA VAL A 85 -3.30 3.65 -4.65
C VAL A 85 -4.57 4.37 -4.22
N HIS A 86 -5.31 4.97 -5.14
CA HIS A 86 -6.57 5.68 -4.87
C HIS A 86 -7.44 5.77 -6.13
N ASP A 87 -8.69 6.16 -5.98
CA ASP A 87 -9.65 6.33 -7.07
C ASP A 87 -9.80 7.78 -7.57
N ASP A 88 -9.67 8.79 -6.71
CA ASP A 88 -9.81 10.19 -7.09
C ASP A 88 -8.63 11.03 -6.58
N PHE A 89 -7.85 11.58 -7.50
CA PHE A 89 -6.70 12.40 -7.15
C PHE A 89 -7.07 13.63 -6.33
N LEU A 90 -8.22 14.23 -6.57
CA LEU A 90 -8.63 15.44 -5.85
C LEU A 90 -8.92 15.18 -4.36
N THR A 91 -9.25 13.94 -4.00
CA THR A 91 -9.44 13.51 -2.61
C THR A 91 -8.25 12.75 -2.04
N TYR A 92 -7.25 12.43 -2.88
CA TYR A 92 -6.06 11.71 -2.44
C TYR A 92 -5.22 12.54 -1.48
N ASP A 93 -4.94 11.98 -0.31
CA ASP A 93 -4.09 12.58 0.71
C ASP A 93 -2.98 11.60 1.09
N THR A 94 -1.74 12.05 1.06
CA THR A 94 -0.58 11.20 1.34
C THR A 94 0.61 12.00 1.86
N MET A 95 1.39 11.34 2.71
CA MET A 95 2.70 11.85 3.13
C MET A 95 3.85 11.31 2.27
N LYS A 96 3.56 10.40 1.33
CA LYS A 96 4.57 9.88 0.40
C LYS A 96 5.10 11.01 -0.48
N MET A 97 6.42 11.05 -0.62
CA MET A 97 7.10 12.06 -1.43
C MET A 97 7.36 11.51 -2.83
N TYR A 98 7.02 12.29 -3.84
CA TYR A 98 7.23 11.93 -5.24
C TYR A 98 8.28 12.84 -5.88
N ASP A 99 9.25 12.23 -6.56
CA ASP A 99 10.24 12.98 -7.33
C ASP A 99 9.63 13.55 -8.62
N LEU A 100 8.59 12.87 -9.15
CA LEU A 100 7.88 13.26 -10.35
C LEU A 100 6.37 13.02 -10.18
N ILE A 101 5.57 14.03 -10.50
CA ILE A 101 4.13 13.88 -10.78
C ILE A 101 3.93 14.12 -12.26
N ILE A 102 3.47 13.10 -12.99
CA ILE A 102 3.24 13.18 -14.43
C ILE A 102 1.81 12.81 -14.75
N MET A 103 1.10 13.63 -15.53
CA MET A 103 -0.32 13.43 -15.73
C MET A 103 -0.86 14.01 -17.03
N ASN A 104 -1.90 13.34 -17.52
CA ASN A 104 -2.83 13.85 -18.50
C ASN A 104 -4.23 13.83 -17.87
N PRO A 105 -4.60 14.82 -17.04
CA PRO A 105 -5.87 14.83 -16.29
C PRO A 105 -7.07 15.04 -17.22
N PRO A 106 -8.29 14.70 -16.77
CA PRO A 106 -9.51 15.07 -17.47
C PRO A 106 -9.52 16.56 -17.79
N PHE A 107 -9.82 16.95 -19.02
CA PHE A 107 -9.76 18.36 -19.45
C PHE A 107 -10.73 19.26 -18.69
N SER A 108 -11.83 18.70 -18.18
CA SER A 108 -12.81 19.39 -17.33
C SER A 108 -12.21 19.85 -15.99
N ASP A 109 -11.35 19.04 -15.38
CA ASP A 109 -10.79 19.25 -14.04
C ASP A 109 -9.27 19.47 -14.03
N GLY A 110 -8.65 19.60 -15.19
CA GLY A 110 -7.19 19.71 -15.34
C GLY A 110 -6.57 20.84 -14.52
N CYS A 111 -7.26 21.98 -14.42
CA CYS A 111 -6.81 23.11 -13.59
C CYS A 111 -6.67 22.71 -12.11
N ARG A 112 -7.67 22.05 -11.53
CA ARG A 112 -7.68 21.63 -10.14
C ARG A 112 -6.65 20.53 -9.87
N HIS A 113 -6.46 19.61 -10.82
CA HIS A 113 -5.44 18.57 -10.73
C HIS A 113 -4.03 19.18 -10.70
N LEU A 114 -3.73 20.12 -11.59
CA LEU A 114 -2.41 20.75 -11.60
C LEU A 114 -2.17 21.61 -10.36
N LEU A 115 -3.17 22.35 -9.89
CA LEU A 115 -3.06 23.12 -8.64
C LEU A 115 -2.73 22.20 -7.46
N LYS A 116 -3.43 21.08 -7.32
CA LYS A 116 -3.14 20.10 -6.27
C LYS A 116 -1.75 19.48 -6.39
N ALA A 117 -1.32 19.12 -7.59
CA ALA A 117 0.04 18.62 -7.81
C ALA A 117 1.10 19.65 -7.43
N MET A 118 0.86 20.93 -7.74
CA MET A 118 1.76 22.02 -7.34
C MET A 118 1.80 22.17 -5.82
N GLU A 119 0.67 22.11 -5.12
CA GLU A 119 0.63 22.15 -3.66
C GLU A 119 1.42 21.00 -3.03
N MET A 120 1.30 19.78 -3.57
CA MET A 120 2.09 18.64 -3.11
C MET A 120 3.59 18.87 -3.30
N GLN A 121 4.01 19.33 -4.48
CA GLN A 121 5.43 19.55 -4.79
C GLN A 121 6.00 20.83 -4.16
N GLU A 122 5.18 21.81 -3.84
CA GLU A 122 5.60 22.98 -3.02
C GLU A 122 6.07 22.55 -1.63
N ILE A 123 5.51 21.45 -1.09
CA ILE A 123 5.88 20.93 0.23
C ILE A 123 7.13 20.05 0.15
N THR A 124 7.20 19.16 -0.85
CA THR A 124 8.21 18.08 -0.91
C THR A 124 9.38 18.37 -1.84
N GLY A 125 9.18 19.25 -2.81
CA GLY A 125 10.08 19.41 -3.95
C GLY A 125 9.91 18.28 -4.96
N GLY A 126 10.30 18.49 -6.21
CA GLY A 126 10.21 17.53 -7.29
C GLY A 126 9.70 18.14 -8.60
N ALA A 127 9.54 17.32 -9.62
CA ALA A 127 9.09 17.75 -10.94
C ALA A 127 7.59 17.50 -11.13
N ILE A 128 6.96 18.35 -11.91
CA ILE A 128 5.60 18.15 -12.43
C ILE A 128 5.65 18.22 -13.94
N VAL A 129 5.00 17.27 -14.60
CA VAL A 129 4.75 17.29 -16.04
C VAL A 129 3.27 17.06 -16.28
N CYS A 130 2.59 18.03 -16.84
CA CYS A 130 1.13 18.00 -17.00
C CYS A 130 0.72 18.42 -18.40
N LEU A 131 -0.23 17.65 -19.00
CA LEU A 131 -0.93 18.05 -20.20
C LEU A 131 -2.27 18.70 -19.82
N LEU A 132 -2.51 19.89 -20.30
CA LEU A 132 -3.78 20.60 -20.11
C LEU A 132 -4.39 20.96 -21.47
N ASN A 133 -5.69 21.18 -21.50
CA ASN A 133 -6.30 21.91 -22.59
C ASN A 133 -5.71 23.34 -22.61
N ALA A 134 -5.22 23.79 -23.77
CA ALA A 134 -4.60 25.11 -23.92
C ALA A 134 -5.50 26.25 -23.44
N GLU A 135 -6.81 26.11 -23.62
CA GLU A 135 -7.81 27.08 -23.14
C GLU A 135 -7.80 27.26 -21.62
N THR A 136 -7.31 26.29 -20.86
CA THR A 136 -7.19 26.41 -19.41
C THR A 136 -6.24 27.55 -19.00
N LEU A 137 -5.19 27.78 -19.79
CA LEU A 137 -4.18 28.82 -19.54
C LEU A 137 -4.44 30.09 -20.37
N LYS A 138 -4.96 29.96 -21.59
CA LYS A 138 -5.26 31.10 -22.49
C LYS A 138 -6.49 31.89 -22.01
N ASN A 139 -7.50 31.19 -21.49
CA ASN A 139 -8.75 31.79 -21.04
C ASN A 139 -8.88 31.75 -19.52
N GLN A 140 -8.47 32.82 -18.86
CA GLN A 140 -8.44 32.95 -17.39
C GLN A 140 -9.80 33.42 -16.84
N CYS A 141 -10.90 32.70 -17.17
CA CYS A 141 -12.25 33.07 -16.79
C CYS A 141 -12.66 32.69 -15.36
N SER A 142 -11.82 31.97 -14.63
CA SER A 142 -12.10 31.56 -13.24
C SER A 142 -10.93 31.87 -12.31
N ASN A 143 -11.24 32.02 -11.02
CA ASN A 143 -10.22 32.27 -9.99
C ASN A 143 -9.14 31.18 -9.98
N ASP A 144 -9.51 29.90 -10.15
CA ASP A 144 -8.57 28.78 -10.17
C ASP A 144 -7.60 28.90 -11.37
N ARG A 145 -8.09 29.30 -12.55
CA ARG A 145 -7.25 29.48 -13.74
C ARG A 145 -6.29 30.65 -13.62
N ILE A 146 -6.75 31.76 -13.02
CA ILE A 146 -5.90 32.91 -12.69
C ILE A 146 -4.81 32.50 -11.68
N LEU A 147 -5.21 31.79 -10.63
CA LEU A 147 -4.29 31.28 -9.60
C LEU A 147 -3.25 30.34 -10.21
N LEU A 148 -3.70 29.40 -11.08
CA LEU A 148 -2.81 28.46 -11.74
C LEU A 148 -1.77 29.16 -12.62
N ALA A 149 -2.18 30.09 -13.46
CA ALA A 149 -1.27 30.84 -14.32
C ALA A 149 -0.21 31.59 -13.49
N LYS A 150 -0.63 32.24 -12.41
CA LYS A 150 0.25 32.95 -11.48
C LYS A 150 1.22 31.99 -10.77
N LYS A 151 0.76 30.81 -10.32
CA LYS A 151 1.61 29.81 -9.68
C LYS A 151 2.66 29.24 -10.64
N ILE A 152 2.29 28.95 -11.90
CA ILE A 152 3.22 28.49 -12.94
C ILE A 152 4.33 29.54 -13.17
N GLU A 153 3.96 30.82 -13.29
CA GLU A 153 4.92 31.91 -13.47
C GLU A 153 5.85 32.06 -12.25
N GLN A 154 5.31 32.05 -11.03
CA GLN A 154 6.08 32.13 -9.78
C GLN A 154 7.06 30.98 -9.59
N SER A 155 6.72 29.80 -10.12
CA SER A 155 7.55 28.59 -10.04
C SER A 155 8.52 28.46 -11.23
N ASN A 156 8.64 29.49 -12.07
CA ASN A 156 9.42 29.45 -13.32
C ASN A 156 9.06 28.24 -14.21
N GLY A 157 7.78 27.87 -14.24
CA GLY A 157 7.28 26.77 -15.03
C GLY A 157 7.34 27.08 -16.53
N THR A 158 7.63 26.09 -17.33
CA THR A 158 7.59 26.20 -18.80
C THR A 158 6.26 25.72 -19.34
N VAL A 159 5.74 26.43 -20.32
CA VAL A 159 4.49 26.09 -21.00
C VAL A 159 4.75 26.03 -22.52
N GLU A 160 4.51 24.85 -23.09
CA GLU A 160 4.63 24.64 -24.53
C GLU A 160 3.25 24.29 -25.09
N TYR A 161 2.79 25.04 -26.11
CA TYR A 161 1.52 24.76 -26.80
C TYR A 161 1.74 23.82 -27.97
N VAL A 162 0.96 22.72 -28.02
CA VAL A 162 1.04 21.72 -29.06
C VAL A 162 -0.31 21.56 -29.74
N GLN A 163 -0.35 21.92 -31.02
CA GLN A 163 -1.56 21.75 -31.83
C GLN A 163 -1.72 20.31 -32.28
N SER A 164 -2.98 19.87 -32.36
CA SER A 164 -3.34 18.54 -32.88
C SER A 164 -2.65 17.36 -32.16
N ALA A 165 -2.32 17.51 -30.89
CA ALA A 165 -1.58 16.55 -30.11
C ALA A 165 -2.23 15.15 -30.03
N PHE A 166 -3.56 15.07 -30.17
CA PHE A 166 -4.35 13.84 -30.09
C PHE A 166 -4.91 13.35 -31.43
N MET A 167 -4.39 13.85 -32.57
CA MET A 167 -4.85 13.38 -33.88
C MET A 167 -4.46 11.93 -34.20
N GLU A 168 -3.40 11.42 -33.55
CA GLU A 168 -2.92 10.02 -33.67
C GLU A 168 -3.40 9.14 -32.48
N ALA A 169 -4.20 9.70 -31.55
CA ALA A 169 -4.73 8.96 -30.41
C ALA A 169 -5.85 7.99 -30.81
N GLU A 170 -6.13 7.00 -29.97
CA GLU A 170 -7.31 6.11 -30.11
C GLU A 170 -8.60 6.93 -30.25
N ARG A 171 -8.70 8.06 -29.54
CA ARG A 171 -9.77 9.04 -29.67
C ARG A 171 -9.19 10.35 -30.20
N LYS A 172 -9.49 10.63 -31.45
CA LYS A 172 -8.97 11.81 -32.15
C LYS A 172 -9.70 13.07 -31.72
N THR A 173 -8.92 14.11 -31.39
CA THR A 173 -9.45 15.44 -31.14
C THR A 173 -8.49 16.52 -31.67
N PRO A 174 -8.98 17.58 -32.31
CA PRO A 174 -8.14 18.67 -32.80
C PRO A 174 -7.76 19.66 -31.69
N VAL A 175 -7.97 19.32 -30.41
CA VAL A 175 -7.71 20.20 -29.29
C VAL A 175 -6.24 20.54 -29.18
N GLU A 176 -5.92 21.81 -29.06
CA GLU A 176 -4.60 22.30 -28.69
C GLU A 176 -4.37 22.05 -27.19
N VAL A 177 -3.21 21.52 -26.87
CA VAL A 177 -2.83 21.25 -25.49
C VAL A 177 -1.65 22.12 -25.06
N ALA A 178 -1.59 22.41 -23.76
CA ALA A 178 -0.46 23.01 -23.09
C ALA A 178 0.32 21.94 -22.32
N LEU A 179 1.57 21.71 -22.70
CA LEU A 179 2.50 20.91 -21.91
C LEU A 179 3.16 21.82 -20.88
N VAL A 180 2.84 21.60 -19.64
CA VAL A 180 3.36 22.36 -18.50
C VAL A 180 4.42 21.54 -17.79
N LYS A 181 5.63 22.07 -17.63
CA LYS A 181 6.69 21.48 -16.83
C LYS A 181 7.10 22.46 -15.75
N VAL A 182 7.09 22.01 -14.51
CA VAL A 182 7.47 22.80 -13.33
C VAL A 182 8.44 21.99 -12.49
N GLN A 183 9.51 22.63 -12.05
CA GLN A 183 10.49 22.03 -11.14
C GLN A 183 10.47 22.78 -9.82
N PHE A 184 10.07 22.10 -8.76
CA PHE A 184 10.19 22.65 -7.41
C PHE A 184 11.52 22.23 -6.80
N PRO A 185 12.32 23.15 -6.29
CA PRO A 185 13.53 22.81 -5.57
C PRO A 185 13.17 21.99 -4.34
N LYS A 186 13.97 20.98 -4.04
CA LYS A 186 13.88 20.32 -2.73
C LYS A 186 14.18 21.39 -1.70
N LYS A 187 13.18 21.70 -0.85
CA LYS A 187 13.36 22.71 0.19
C LYS A 187 14.51 22.29 1.07
N GLU A 188 15.42 23.20 1.36
CA GLU A 188 16.36 23.05 2.46
C GLU A 188 15.55 22.73 3.70
N ARG A 189 15.96 21.65 4.37
CA ARG A 189 15.20 21.10 5.48
C ARG A 189 15.37 22.02 6.68
N HIS A 190 14.46 22.96 6.86
CA HIS A 190 14.40 23.76 8.06
C HIS A 190 13.81 22.93 9.19
N SER A 191 14.43 23.02 10.36
CA SER A 191 13.95 22.35 11.54
C SER A 191 12.86 23.19 12.20
N SER A 192 11.61 22.68 12.22
CA SER A 192 10.52 23.35 12.94
C SER A 192 10.78 23.37 14.45
N ILE A 193 11.60 22.46 14.97
CA ILE A 193 12.04 22.47 16.36
C ILE A 193 12.95 23.70 16.60
N ILE A 194 13.90 23.95 15.71
CA ILE A 194 14.78 25.14 15.82
C ILE A 194 13.96 26.41 15.66
N ASP A 195 13.11 26.48 14.65
CA ASP A 195 12.22 27.62 14.41
C ASP A 195 11.29 27.87 15.60
N ARG A 196 10.80 26.79 16.21
CA ARG A 196 9.94 26.85 17.39
C ARG A 196 10.71 27.29 18.64
N LEU A 197 11.89 26.75 18.89
CA LEU A 197 12.76 27.18 19.99
C LEU A 197 13.19 28.67 19.85
N GLN A 198 13.36 29.12 18.62
CA GLN A 198 13.65 30.56 18.36
C GLN A 198 12.42 31.44 18.63
N ARG A 199 11.18 30.94 18.34
CA ARG A 199 9.92 31.65 18.62
C ARG A 199 9.50 31.55 20.07
N GLU A 200 9.70 30.39 20.76
CA GLU A 200 9.36 30.20 22.18
C GLU A 200 10.24 31.03 23.13
N LYS A 201 11.33 31.58 22.64
CA LYS A 201 11.99 32.68 23.34
C LYS A 201 11.15 33.99 23.36
N THR A 202 10.09 34.05 22.56
CA THR A 202 9.28 35.26 22.36
C THR A 202 7.84 35.16 22.86
N VAL A 203 7.26 33.96 23.10
CA VAL A 203 5.83 33.83 23.51
C VAL A 203 5.65 32.66 24.47
N LYS A 204 5.40 32.95 25.74
CA LYS A 204 4.68 32.06 26.66
C LYS A 204 3.21 32.41 26.56
N GLU A 205 2.35 31.45 26.16
CA GLU A 205 0.98 31.30 26.71
C GLU A 205 0.18 30.21 26.00
N THR A 206 -0.33 29.33 26.84
CA THR A 206 -1.61 28.54 26.88
C THR A 206 -2.11 27.79 25.66
N ALA A 207 -2.32 26.48 25.85
CA ALA A 207 -3.43 25.72 25.26
C ALA A 207 -3.73 24.42 26.06
N ASP A 208 -4.98 24.27 26.43
CA ASP A 208 -5.59 23.09 27.05
C ASP A 208 -5.66 21.89 26.08
N PRO A 209 -5.49 20.66 26.59
CA PRO A 209 -5.77 19.45 25.82
C PRO A 209 -7.11 18.83 26.25
N ASN A 210 -8.08 18.87 25.39
CA ASN A 210 -9.27 18.00 25.50
C ASN A 210 -9.43 17.18 24.22
N THR A 211 -8.94 15.92 24.26
CA THR A 211 -9.09 14.97 23.17
C THR A 211 -9.55 13.62 23.68
N ASP A 212 -10.71 13.60 24.32
CA ASP A 212 -11.33 12.34 24.79
C ASP A 212 -12.78 12.22 24.33
N GLN A 213 -13.04 12.29 23.01
CA GLN A 213 -14.38 11.93 22.50
C GLN A 213 -14.33 11.58 21.01
N LEU A 214 -13.73 10.46 20.64
CA LEU A 214 -13.93 9.89 19.28
C LEU A 214 -13.70 8.38 19.24
N VAL A 215 -14.26 7.66 20.17
CA VAL A 215 -14.25 6.20 20.10
C VAL A 215 -15.66 5.69 20.36
N GLU A 216 -16.46 5.66 19.32
CA GLU A 216 -17.53 4.67 19.25
C GLU A 216 -18.00 4.53 17.79
N ASN A 217 -17.93 3.33 17.29
CA ASN A 217 -18.70 2.72 16.20
C ASN A 217 -18.07 2.39 14.87
N ASN A 218 -16.78 2.62 14.60
CA ASN A 218 -16.22 2.00 13.40
C ASN A 218 -14.73 1.63 13.57
N PHE A 219 -14.49 0.37 13.94
CA PHE A 219 -13.15 -0.19 14.15
C PHE A 219 -12.19 0.12 12.97
N ILE A 220 -12.66 -0.04 11.72
CA ILE A 220 -11.83 0.24 10.53
C ILE A 220 -11.49 1.73 10.46
N LYS A 221 -12.47 2.61 10.72
CA LYS A 221 -12.26 4.06 10.71
C LYS A 221 -11.24 4.46 11.77
N ALA A 222 -11.37 3.93 12.99
CA ALA A 222 -10.45 4.21 14.08
C ALA A 222 -9.01 3.78 13.74
N ILE A 223 -8.83 2.59 13.15
CA ILE A 223 -7.50 2.11 12.74
C ILE A 223 -6.91 2.99 11.62
N VAL A 224 -7.71 3.40 10.64
CA VAL A 224 -7.25 4.28 9.55
C VAL A 224 -6.87 5.67 10.09
N GLU A 225 -7.63 6.20 11.03
CA GLU A 225 -7.29 7.47 11.69
C GLU A 225 -6.01 7.35 12.53
N GLN A 226 -5.84 6.25 13.25
CA GLN A 226 -4.62 5.98 14.01
C GLN A 226 -3.41 5.83 13.09
N TYR A 227 -3.55 5.14 11.95
CA TYR A 227 -2.53 5.05 10.91
C TYR A 227 -2.10 6.44 10.42
N LYS A 228 -3.07 7.29 10.04
CA LYS A 228 -2.80 8.65 9.57
C LYS A 228 -2.02 9.47 10.60
N LEU A 229 -2.46 9.42 11.86
CA LEU A 229 -1.78 10.11 12.96
C LEU A 229 -0.33 9.63 13.14
N GLU A 230 -0.11 8.32 13.12
CA GLU A 230 1.24 7.75 13.27
C GLU A 230 2.15 8.13 12.10
N VAL A 231 1.64 8.04 10.86
CA VAL A 231 2.39 8.44 9.66
C VAL A 231 2.76 9.93 9.73
N GLU A 232 1.81 10.79 10.06
CA GLU A 232 2.05 12.23 10.14
C GLU A 232 3.10 12.57 11.20
N ALA A 233 2.95 12.02 12.41
CA ALA A 233 3.88 12.26 13.51
C ALA A 233 5.30 11.78 13.18
N GLY A 234 5.44 10.56 12.67
CA GLY A 234 6.75 10.01 12.33
C GLY A 234 7.40 10.69 11.12
N CYS A 235 6.63 11.07 10.11
CA CYS A 235 7.16 11.84 8.99
C CYS A 235 7.67 13.22 9.42
N ARG A 236 6.96 13.89 10.35
CA ARG A 236 7.44 15.14 10.94
C ARG A 236 8.75 14.93 11.70
N LEU A 237 8.82 13.89 12.55
CA LEU A 237 10.02 13.57 13.31
C LEU A 237 11.23 13.30 12.40
N ILE A 238 11.06 12.50 11.35
CA ILE A 238 12.13 12.20 10.40
C ILE A 238 12.61 13.47 9.68
N ARG A 239 11.69 14.31 9.24
CA ARG A 239 12.05 15.57 8.57
C ARG A 239 12.82 16.52 9.50
N GLU A 240 12.36 16.63 10.75
CA GLU A 240 13.05 17.42 11.78
C GLU A 240 14.47 16.89 12.02
N TYR A 241 14.59 15.58 12.25
CA TYR A 241 15.90 14.94 12.42
C TYR A 241 16.83 15.23 11.24
N GLN A 242 16.32 15.06 10.00
CA GLN A 242 17.09 15.33 8.79
C GLN A 242 17.46 16.81 8.63
N GLY A 243 16.59 17.74 9.07
CA GLY A 243 16.87 19.17 9.09
C GLY A 243 17.95 19.54 10.12
N MET A 244 17.95 18.88 11.27
CA MET A 244 18.92 19.10 12.34
C MET A 244 20.30 18.49 12.04
N GLN A 245 20.35 17.39 11.25
CA GLN A 245 21.54 16.58 11.02
C GLN A 245 22.72 17.38 10.48
N THR A 246 22.48 18.35 9.60
CA THR A 246 23.53 19.16 8.98
C THR A 246 24.10 20.24 9.88
N VAL A 247 23.38 20.58 10.96
CA VAL A 247 23.73 21.75 11.81
C VAL A 247 24.18 21.32 13.21
N ILE A 248 23.50 20.35 13.82
CA ILE A 248 23.67 20.03 15.25
C ILE A 248 24.29 18.65 15.48
N LEU A 249 24.01 17.69 14.58
CA LEU A 249 24.31 16.29 14.80
C LEU A 249 25.64 15.83 14.19
N SER A 250 26.31 16.70 13.42
CA SER A 250 27.57 16.37 12.77
C SER A 250 28.76 16.68 13.68
N GLU A 251 29.69 15.76 13.80
CA GLU A 251 30.98 16.03 14.40
C GLU A 251 31.86 16.89 13.49
N PHE A 252 32.71 17.70 14.08
CA PHE A 252 33.68 18.55 13.39
C PHE A 252 35.10 18.05 13.60
N LYS A 253 35.82 17.86 12.52
CA LYS A 253 37.27 17.61 12.55
C LYS A 253 38.01 18.81 11.94
N LYS A 254 39.22 19.03 12.40
CA LYS A 254 40.16 19.95 11.74
C LYS A 254 40.91 19.15 10.68
N ASN A 255 40.89 19.64 9.45
CA ASN A 255 41.69 19.13 8.36
C ASN A 255 43.16 19.57 8.51
N GLU A 256 44.03 19.03 7.66
CA GLU A 256 45.46 19.33 7.65
C GLU A 256 45.75 20.84 7.50
N ASP A 257 44.85 21.58 6.85
CA ASP A 257 44.90 23.05 6.70
C ASP A 257 44.39 23.83 7.93
N GLY A 258 43.99 23.14 9.01
CA GLY A 258 43.46 23.75 10.22
C GLY A 258 42.03 24.27 10.12
N ARG A 259 41.33 24.03 9.00
CA ARG A 259 39.91 24.39 8.83
C ARG A 259 39.02 23.34 9.48
N THR A 260 37.94 23.79 10.08
CA THR A 260 36.93 22.94 10.67
C THR A 260 35.93 22.46 9.59
N GLU A 261 35.86 21.19 9.33
CA GLU A 261 34.90 20.58 8.40
C GLU A 261 34.04 19.57 9.11
N ALA A 262 32.77 19.45 8.70
CA ALA A 262 31.88 18.40 9.20
C ALA A 262 32.34 17.03 8.68
N THR A 263 32.49 16.07 9.58
CA THR A 263 32.96 14.72 9.22
C THR A 263 31.90 13.85 8.58
N GLY A 264 30.64 14.26 8.63
CA GLY A 264 29.50 13.44 8.23
C GLY A 264 29.11 12.36 9.25
N GLU A 265 29.89 12.18 10.32
CA GLU A 265 29.55 11.30 11.44
C GLU A 265 28.55 12.03 12.36
N CYS A 266 27.43 11.39 12.68
CA CYS A 266 26.40 11.95 13.53
C CYS A 266 26.48 11.33 14.93
N ILE A 267 26.49 12.18 15.99
CA ILE A 267 26.39 11.75 17.38
C ILE A 267 25.04 11.11 17.68
N LEU A 268 23.98 11.60 17.05
CA LEU A 268 22.63 11.05 17.15
C LEU A 268 22.23 10.42 15.82
N SER A 269 21.88 9.14 15.82
CA SER A 269 21.33 8.47 14.65
C SER A 269 19.87 8.06 14.87
N LEU A 270 19.00 8.39 13.93
CA LEU A 270 17.62 7.91 13.87
C LEU A 270 17.56 6.70 12.94
N ASN A 271 17.48 5.50 13.52
CA ASN A 271 17.41 4.26 12.77
C ASN A 271 15.95 3.76 12.73
N LEU A 272 15.51 3.33 11.55
CA LEU A 272 14.25 2.60 11.44
C LEU A 272 14.51 1.16 11.91
N CYS A 273 13.64 0.63 12.78
CA CYS A 273 13.67 -0.77 13.19
C CYS A 273 13.26 -1.65 12.00
N THR A 274 14.19 -1.92 11.09
CA THR A 274 13.95 -2.80 9.94
C THR A 274 14.80 -4.03 10.05
N GLN A 275 14.21 -5.21 9.84
CA GLN A 275 14.96 -6.44 9.54
C GLN A 275 15.47 -6.46 8.08
N LEU A 276 15.18 -5.41 7.31
CA LEU A 276 15.59 -5.25 5.93
C LEU A 276 16.90 -4.45 5.92
N ASN A 277 18.01 -5.16 6.08
CA ASN A 277 19.36 -4.63 5.87
C ASN A 277 19.47 -4.07 4.44
N ARG A 278 19.27 -2.78 4.26
CA ARG A 278 19.70 -2.06 3.07
C ARG A 278 20.62 -0.91 3.47
N TYR A 279 21.68 -0.79 2.75
CA TYR A 279 22.96 -0.12 2.90
C TYR A 279 22.97 1.38 3.21
N ASP A 280 21.84 2.02 3.45
CA ASP A 280 21.76 3.42 3.88
C ASP A 280 20.97 3.51 5.18
N GLY A 281 21.69 3.56 6.30
CA GLY A 281 21.13 3.64 7.64
C GLY A 281 20.39 4.93 7.96
N GLN A 282 20.08 5.78 6.97
CA GLN A 282 19.30 6.99 7.18
C GLN A 282 17.81 6.70 7.08
N ALA A 283 17.06 7.08 8.12
CA ALA A 283 15.62 7.02 8.12
C ALA A 283 15.05 7.87 6.96
N SER A 284 14.50 7.23 5.94
CA SER A 284 13.77 7.92 4.88
C SER A 284 12.28 7.97 5.20
N VAL A 285 11.62 9.05 4.81
CA VAL A 285 10.17 9.23 4.99
C VAL A 285 9.39 8.11 4.29
N ASN A 286 9.78 7.77 3.06
CA ASN A 286 9.06 6.75 2.28
C ASN A 286 9.23 5.35 2.89
N GLU A 287 10.43 5.02 3.38
CA GLU A 287 10.67 3.74 4.06
C GLU A 287 9.87 3.64 5.35
N TYR A 288 9.82 4.72 6.14
CA TYR A 288 8.99 4.77 7.34
C TYR A 288 7.50 4.53 7.02
N ILE A 289 6.95 5.25 6.03
CA ILE A 289 5.56 5.06 5.60
C ILE A 289 5.30 3.61 5.21
N ARG A 290 6.21 3.00 4.46
CA ARG A 290 6.12 1.60 4.01
C ARG A 290 6.07 0.63 5.18
N LEU A 291 6.90 0.84 6.20
CA LEU A 291 6.92 0.03 7.41
C LEU A 291 5.66 0.19 8.26
N VAL A 292 5.17 1.42 8.41
CA VAL A 292 3.92 1.70 9.12
C VAL A 292 2.74 1.05 8.39
N ARG A 293 2.66 1.14 7.06
CA ARG A 293 1.65 0.42 6.26
C ARG A 293 1.68 -1.07 6.54
N ARG A 294 2.87 -1.69 6.47
CA ARG A 294 3.05 -3.12 6.80
C ARG A 294 2.50 -3.47 8.17
N LYS A 295 2.80 -2.65 9.19
CA LYS A 295 2.30 -2.84 10.57
C LYS A 295 0.78 -2.84 10.60
N TYR A 296 0.13 -1.87 9.97
CA TYR A 296 -1.32 -1.74 10.01
C TYR A 296 -2.06 -2.79 9.17
N TRP A 297 -1.54 -3.14 7.99
CA TRP A 297 -2.06 -4.26 7.20
C TRP A 297 -1.95 -5.58 7.96
N LYS A 298 -0.79 -5.82 8.60
CA LYS A 298 -0.60 -7.00 9.42
C LYS A 298 -1.58 -7.04 10.60
N ALA A 299 -1.73 -5.93 11.33
CA ALA A 299 -2.67 -5.84 12.43
C ALA A 299 -4.12 -6.08 12.00
N LEU A 300 -4.50 -5.59 10.81
CA LEU A 300 -5.82 -5.79 10.25
C LEU A 300 -6.09 -7.27 9.95
N PHE A 301 -5.17 -7.98 9.31
CA PHE A 301 -5.30 -9.41 8.99
C PHE A 301 -5.12 -10.35 10.19
N THR A 302 -4.67 -9.84 11.33
CA THR A 302 -4.65 -10.61 12.59
C THR A 302 -5.89 -10.34 13.46
N ASN A 303 -6.76 -9.41 13.06
CA ASN A 303 -7.92 -9.04 13.85
C ASN A 303 -9.14 -9.91 13.50
N PRO A 304 -9.70 -10.68 14.48
CA PRO A 304 -10.83 -11.56 14.23
C PRO A 304 -12.07 -10.84 13.67
N LYS A 305 -12.30 -9.59 14.09
CA LYS A 305 -13.45 -8.80 13.59
C LYS A 305 -13.32 -8.46 12.09
N PHE A 306 -12.10 -8.35 11.57
CA PHE A 306 -11.85 -8.05 10.17
C PHE A 306 -11.86 -9.31 9.30
N ILE A 307 -11.12 -10.34 9.74
CA ILE A 307 -10.99 -11.59 8.99
C ILE A 307 -12.28 -12.44 9.03
N GLY A 308 -13.10 -12.26 10.06
CA GLY A 308 -14.43 -12.87 10.16
C GLY A 308 -14.42 -14.38 9.93
N ASN A 309 -15.26 -14.83 8.98
CA ASN A 309 -15.47 -16.23 8.69
C ASN A 309 -14.50 -16.83 7.67
N LEU A 310 -13.33 -16.21 7.43
CA LEU A 310 -12.33 -16.80 6.53
C LEU A 310 -11.79 -18.12 7.09
N THR A 311 -11.59 -19.10 6.19
CA THR A 311 -10.86 -20.33 6.52
C THR A 311 -9.38 -20.04 6.76
N ASP A 312 -8.67 -20.91 7.49
CA ASP A 312 -7.25 -20.73 7.80
C ASP A 312 -6.39 -20.56 6.55
N ASN A 313 -6.67 -21.29 5.49
CA ASN A 313 -5.95 -21.15 4.22
C ASN A 313 -6.11 -19.76 3.61
N LEU A 314 -7.32 -19.22 3.58
CA LEU A 314 -7.55 -17.85 3.10
C LEU A 314 -6.92 -16.81 4.01
N GLN A 315 -6.99 -16.99 5.33
CA GLN A 315 -6.33 -16.09 6.28
C GLN A 315 -4.81 -16.02 6.01
N ARG A 316 -4.17 -17.17 5.77
CA ARG A 316 -2.74 -17.23 5.41
C ARG A 316 -2.44 -16.59 4.06
N GLU A 317 -3.30 -16.83 3.05
CA GLU A 317 -3.17 -16.20 1.74
C GLU A 317 -3.17 -14.67 1.86
N TYR A 318 -4.16 -14.08 2.54
CA TYR A 318 -4.23 -12.64 2.76
C TYR A 318 -3.10 -12.11 3.65
N TYR A 319 -2.69 -12.88 4.67
CA TYR A 319 -1.54 -12.50 5.48
C TYR A 319 -0.23 -12.45 4.66
N ASN A 320 -0.06 -13.35 3.71
CA ASN A 320 1.10 -13.36 2.82
C ASN A 320 1.09 -12.17 1.85
N LYS A 321 -0.09 -11.67 1.46
CA LYS A 321 -0.24 -10.44 0.65
C LYS A 321 0.18 -9.17 1.38
N VAL A 322 0.44 -9.21 2.69
CA VAL A 322 0.91 -8.01 3.45
C VAL A 322 2.18 -7.43 2.87
N SER A 323 3.08 -8.26 2.33
CA SER A 323 4.31 -7.79 1.69
C SER A 323 4.06 -6.97 0.41
N GLU A 324 2.97 -7.26 -0.31
CA GLU A 324 2.53 -6.50 -1.49
C GLU A 324 1.77 -5.24 -1.07
N LEU A 325 0.92 -5.37 -0.05
CA LEU A 325 0.09 -4.28 0.47
C LEU A 325 0.89 -3.20 1.20
N MET A 326 2.13 -3.47 1.63
CA MET A 326 2.96 -2.44 2.27
C MET A 326 3.27 -1.26 1.33
N ASP A 327 3.13 -1.45 0.02
CA ASP A 327 3.26 -0.40 -0.98
C ASP A 327 1.93 0.29 -1.31
N VAL A 328 0.81 -0.26 -0.84
CA VAL A 328 -0.55 0.30 -1.01
C VAL A 328 -0.91 1.18 0.18
N GLU A 329 -1.48 2.38 -0.08
CA GLU A 329 -1.91 3.30 0.98
C GLU A 329 -2.94 2.65 1.90
N PHE A 330 -2.74 2.75 3.22
CA PHE A 330 -3.67 2.24 4.22
C PHE A 330 -4.81 3.26 4.41
N SER A 331 -5.73 3.28 3.47
CA SER A 331 -6.89 4.17 3.43
C SER A 331 -8.19 3.38 3.60
N MET A 332 -9.25 4.10 3.95
CA MET A 332 -10.60 3.51 4.03
C MET A 332 -11.00 2.82 2.72
N PHE A 333 -10.68 3.46 1.58
CA PHE A 333 -10.94 2.92 0.26
C PHE A 333 -10.23 1.58 0.05
N ASN A 334 -8.91 1.53 0.22
CA ASN A 334 -8.13 0.31 -0.02
C ASN A 334 -8.47 -0.81 0.98
N VAL A 335 -8.78 -0.47 2.24
CA VAL A 335 -9.23 -1.46 3.24
C VAL A 335 -10.57 -2.07 2.85
N LEU A 336 -11.51 -1.26 2.35
CA LEU A 336 -12.80 -1.75 1.88
C LEU A 336 -12.66 -2.58 0.59
N GLU A 337 -11.80 -2.17 -0.35
CA GLU A 337 -11.48 -2.96 -1.55
C GLU A 337 -10.95 -4.36 -1.19
N VAL A 338 -10.01 -4.43 -0.25
CA VAL A 338 -9.48 -5.71 0.25
C VAL A 338 -10.59 -6.52 0.93
N LYS A 339 -11.46 -5.89 1.72
CA LYS A 339 -12.57 -6.59 2.38
C LYS A 339 -13.58 -7.13 1.38
N ILE A 340 -13.88 -6.40 0.32
CA ILE A 340 -14.74 -6.86 -0.78
C ILE A 340 -14.11 -8.04 -1.49
N ASP A 341 -12.80 -7.99 -1.77
CA ASP A 341 -12.06 -9.11 -2.36
C ASP A 341 -12.11 -10.35 -1.46
N MET A 342 -11.91 -10.18 -0.15
CA MET A 342 -12.05 -11.24 0.84
C MET A 342 -13.45 -11.87 0.80
N LEU A 343 -14.50 -11.06 0.79
CA LEU A 343 -15.88 -11.55 0.75
C LEU A 343 -16.19 -12.34 -0.53
N LYS A 344 -15.68 -11.90 -1.68
CA LYS A 344 -15.82 -12.64 -2.95
C LYS A 344 -15.12 -14.00 -2.92
N ASN A 345 -14.02 -14.12 -2.17
CA ASN A 345 -13.25 -15.35 -2.08
C ASN A 345 -13.69 -16.28 -0.93
N VAL A 346 -14.59 -15.85 -0.03
CA VAL A 346 -15.07 -16.66 1.10
C VAL A 346 -15.68 -17.98 0.60
N SER A 347 -16.58 -17.93 -0.36
CA SER A 347 -17.23 -19.13 -0.90
C SER A 347 -16.22 -20.10 -1.48
N ARG A 348 -15.26 -19.60 -2.28
CA ARG A 348 -14.17 -20.43 -2.83
C ARG A 348 -13.34 -21.08 -1.72
N GLY A 349 -12.95 -20.31 -0.72
CA GLY A 349 -12.14 -20.83 0.39
C GLY A 349 -12.89 -21.88 1.22
N ILE A 350 -14.20 -21.73 1.38
CA ILE A 350 -15.04 -22.75 2.05
C ILE A 350 -15.17 -23.99 1.17
N GLU A 351 -15.40 -23.84 -0.14
CA GLU A 351 -15.45 -24.95 -1.09
C GLU A 351 -14.14 -25.74 -1.11
N ASP A 352 -12.99 -25.06 -1.17
CA ASP A 352 -11.67 -25.70 -1.08
C ASP A 352 -11.46 -26.41 0.26
N ALA A 353 -11.92 -25.82 1.36
CA ALA A 353 -11.88 -26.45 2.68
C ALA A 353 -12.79 -27.69 2.76
N ILE A 354 -13.98 -27.65 2.16
CA ILE A 354 -14.88 -28.82 2.08
C ILE A 354 -14.22 -29.95 1.31
N VAL A 355 -13.61 -29.66 0.17
CA VAL A 355 -12.89 -30.68 -0.63
C VAL A 355 -11.73 -31.25 0.20
N GLY A 356 -10.93 -30.42 0.85
CA GLY A 356 -9.86 -30.89 1.73
C GLY A 356 -10.34 -31.74 2.90
N LEU A 357 -11.47 -31.38 3.52
CA LEU A 357 -12.09 -32.18 4.57
C LEU A 357 -12.62 -33.51 4.03
N PHE A 358 -13.22 -33.52 2.84
CA PHE A 358 -13.65 -34.74 2.21
C PHE A 358 -12.49 -35.70 1.95
N GLU A 359 -11.40 -35.20 1.40
CA GLU A 359 -10.18 -35.98 1.18
C GLU A 359 -9.65 -36.56 2.50
N GLU A 360 -9.62 -35.77 3.56
CA GLU A 360 -9.14 -36.18 4.86
C GLU A 360 -10.11 -37.20 5.52
N PHE A 361 -11.42 -36.99 5.46
CA PHE A 361 -12.42 -37.87 6.02
C PHE A 361 -12.48 -39.21 5.27
N SER A 362 -12.10 -39.24 4.01
CA SER A 362 -11.99 -40.44 3.19
C SER A 362 -10.56 -41.02 3.17
N HIS A 363 -9.60 -40.38 3.82
CA HIS A 363 -8.24 -40.91 3.87
C HIS A 363 -8.12 -42.11 4.79
N LYS A 364 -7.44 -43.16 4.32
CA LYS A 364 -7.14 -44.34 5.11
C LYS A 364 -5.87 -44.12 5.92
N HIS A 365 -5.97 -44.14 7.24
CA HIS A 365 -4.83 -43.99 8.14
C HIS A 365 -4.28 -45.37 8.55
N TYR A 366 -2.95 -45.42 8.67
CA TYR A 366 -2.21 -46.62 9.06
C TYR A 366 -1.50 -46.37 10.39
N TYR A 367 -1.40 -47.43 11.20
CA TYR A 367 -0.72 -47.31 12.51
C TYR A 367 0.80 -47.08 12.35
N TYR A 368 1.38 -47.66 11.29
CA TYR A 368 2.79 -47.45 10.89
C TYR A 368 2.84 -47.25 9.38
N ASP A 369 3.63 -46.31 8.93
CA ASP A 369 3.80 -46.00 7.49
C ASP A 369 4.39 -47.17 6.67
N GLU A 370 5.10 -48.09 7.34
CA GLU A 370 5.74 -49.26 6.73
C GLU A 370 4.78 -50.45 6.55
N MET A 371 3.63 -50.42 7.18
CA MET A 371 2.66 -51.53 7.07
C MET A 371 1.75 -51.34 5.87
N GLY A 372 1.89 -52.26 4.93
CA GLY A 372 1.26 -52.24 3.62
C GLY A 372 -0.24 -51.95 3.59
N SER A 373 -0.76 -51.75 2.40
CA SER A 373 -2.05 -51.19 1.98
C SER A 373 -3.34 -51.82 2.55
N ASN A 374 -3.27 -52.86 3.38
CA ASN A 374 -4.43 -53.62 3.86
C ASN A 374 -4.90 -53.28 5.27
N ILE A 375 -4.24 -52.35 5.99
CA ILE A 375 -4.63 -52.04 7.34
C ILE A 375 -5.75 -50.98 7.31
N HIS A 376 -6.94 -51.40 7.73
CA HIS A 376 -8.11 -50.54 7.87
C HIS A 376 -8.30 -50.02 9.30
N TYR A 377 -7.26 -50.11 10.15
CA TYR A 377 -7.37 -49.78 11.54
C TYR A 377 -6.22 -48.85 11.94
N TYR A 378 -6.53 -47.82 12.70
CA TYR A 378 -5.59 -46.92 13.34
C TYR A 378 -5.78 -47.05 14.84
N ASN A 379 -4.74 -47.47 15.56
CA ASN A 379 -4.76 -47.69 17.00
C ASN A 379 -5.98 -48.49 17.51
N GLY A 380 -6.33 -49.57 16.79
CA GLY A 380 -7.48 -50.42 17.10
C GLY A 380 -8.84 -49.96 16.57
N TRP A 381 -8.91 -48.74 15.98
CA TRP A 381 -10.13 -48.20 15.39
C TRP A 381 -10.15 -48.42 13.88
N LYS A 382 -11.36 -48.71 13.36
CA LYS A 382 -11.52 -48.79 11.90
C LYS A 382 -11.29 -47.44 11.24
N THR A 383 -10.37 -47.37 10.27
CA THR A 383 -10.08 -46.15 9.53
C THR A 383 -11.16 -45.77 8.54
N ASN A 384 -11.04 -44.58 7.95
CA ASN A 384 -11.96 -44.07 6.95
C ASN A 384 -11.99 -44.96 5.69
N SER A 385 -13.11 -44.94 4.95
CA SER A 385 -13.23 -45.56 3.66
C SER A 385 -12.67 -44.68 2.56
N ALA A 386 -11.93 -45.23 1.59
CA ALA A 386 -11.48 -44.46 0.44
C ALA A 386 -12.70 -43.97 -0.37
N TYR A 387 -12.67 -42.72 -0.76
CA TYR A 387 -13.69 -42.05 -1.58
C TYR A 387 -15.10 -42.03 -0.98
N MET A 388 -15.21 -42.27 0.33
CA MET A 388 -16.50 -42.25 1.04
C MET A 388 -16.31 -41.69 2.44
N VAL A 389 -17.24 -40.83 2.87
CA VAL A 389 -17.31 -40.37 4.26
C VAL A 389 -18.12 -41.39 5.08
N ASN A 390 -17.52 -41.94 6.11
CA ASN A 390 -18.16 -42.84 7.08
C ASN A 390 -18.96 -42.00 8.11
N LYS A 391 -19.91 -42.69 8.81
CA LYS A 391 -20.62 -42.09 9.95
C LYS A 391 -19.68 -41.66 11.10
N LYS A 392 -18.54 -42.33 11.21
CA LYS A 392 -17.44 -41.96 12.12
C LYS A 392 -16.19 -41.80 11.29
N VAL A 393 -15.53 -40.68 11.41
CA VAL A 393 -14.25 -40.38 10.76
C VAL A 393 -13.15 -40.31 11.79
N ILE A 394 -11.94 -40.71 11.39
CA ILE A 394 -10.74 -40.59 12.22
C ILE A 394 -9.84 -39.58 11.59
N ILE A 395 -9.51 -38.55 12.35
CA ILE A 395 -8.56 -37.49 11.97
C ILE A 395 -7.41 -37.57 12.96
N PRO A 396 -6.21 -38.00 12.55
CA PRO A 396 -5.03 -37.95 13.40
C PRO A 396 -4.64 -36.52 13.66
N LEU A 397 -4.61 -36.13 14.91
CA LEU A 397 -4.21 -34.79 15.34
C LEU A 397 -3.00 -34.91 16.25
N ASN A 398 -1.96 -34.12 16.01
CA ASN A 398 -0.79 -34.11 16.84
C ASN A 398 -1.10 -33.36 18.15
N ALA A 399 -1.16 -34.10 19.26
CA ALA A 399 -1.20 -33.53 20.59
C ALA A 399 0.23 -33.24 21.06
N TYR A 400 0.49 -32.03 21.55
CA TYR A 400 1.76 -31.67 22.14
C TYR A 400 1.75 -31.99 23.63
N THR A 401 2.78 -32.69 24.08
CA THR A 401 3.15 -32.71 25.51
C THR A 401 4.06 -31.51 25.77
N SER A 402 3.66 -30.58 26.63
CA SER A 402 4.56 -29.53 27.09
C SER A 402 5.68 -30.14 27.95
N TYR A 403 6.81 -29.47 28.03
CA TYR A 403 7.95 -29.84 28.91
C TYR A 403 7.57 -30.01 30.39
N SER A 404 6.44 -29.53 30.82
CA SER A 404 5.89 -29.63 32.18
C SER A 404 4.96 -30.84 32.41
N GLY A 405 4.81 -31.75 31.46
CA GLY A 405 3.99 -32.94 31.58
C GLY A 405 2.48 -32.72 31.43
N SER A 406 2.00 -31.51 31.15
CA SER A 406 0.61 -31.26 30.81
C SER A 406 0.38 -31.36 29.29
N TYR A 407 -0.71 -32.06 28.92
CA TYR A 407 -1.13 -32.15 27.54
C TYR A 407 -1.78 -30.84 27.10
N CYS A 408 -1.15 -30.13 26.15
CA CYS A 408 -1.77 -29.01 25.47
C CYS A 408 -2.06 -29.38 24.02
N LEU A 409 -3.26 -29.12 23.55
CA LEU A 409 -3.57 -29.22 22.12
C LEU A 409 -2.80 -28.16 21.35
N ASP A 410 -2.13 -28.58 20.27
CA ASP A 410 -1.51 -27.65 19.33
C ASP A 410 -2.61 -26.69 18.80
N TYR A 411 -2.24 -25.42 18.65
CA TYR A 411 -3.13 -24.41 18.08
C TYR A 411 -3.70 -24.82 16.70
N ARG A 412 -2.97 -25.61 15.93
CA ARG A 412 -3.38 -26.18 14.64
C ARG A 412 -4.63 -27.04 14.75
N VAL A 413 -4.81 -27.74 15.87
CA VAL A 413 -6.01 -28.53 16.14
C VAL A 413 -7.23 -27.64 16.27
N ARG A 414 -7.09 -26.55 17.04
CA ARG A 414 -8.17 -25.58 17.24
C ARG A 414 -8.56 -24.88 15.94
N THR A 415 -7.56 -24.48 15.13
CA THR A 415 -7.80 -23.87 13.82
C THR A 415 -8.54 -24.82 12.89
N LYS A 416 -8.12 -26.09 12.87
CA LYS A 416 -8.77 -27.11 12.04
C LYS A 416 -10.22 -27.38 12.45
N LEU A 417 -10.50 -27.44 13.74
CA LEU A 417 -11.87 -27.60 14.23
C LEU A 417 -12.74 -26.40 13.88
N ALA A 418 -12.20 -25.19 13.98
CA ALA A 418 -12.90 -23.98 13.56
C ALA A 418 -13.22 -24.00 12.05
N ASP A 419 -12.32 -24.51 11.21
CA ASP A 419 -12.59 -24.65 9.78
C ASP A 419 -13.63 -25.72 9.49
N ILE A 420 -13.64 -26.83 10.24
CA ILE A 420 -14.69 -27.86 10.17
C ILE A 420 -16.05 -27.23 10.52
N GLU A 421 -16.15 -26.47 11.60
CA GLU A 421 -17.38 -25.76 12.00
C GLU A 421 -17.87 -24.82 10.89
N LYS A 422 -16.99 -24.01 10.32
CA LYS A 422 -17.33 -23.10 9.21
C LYS A 422 -17.87 -23.85 7.99
N CYS A 423 -17.24 -24.98 7.64
CA CYS A 423 -17.70 -25.82 6.51
C CYS A 423 -19.08 -26.43 6.77
N PHE A 424 -19.30 -26.96 7.96
CA PHE A 424 -20.60 -27.53 8.31
C PHE A 424 -21.70 -26.48 8.40
N ASN A 425 -21.41 -25.32 8.99
CA ASN A 425 -22.34 -24.20 9.02
C ASN A 425 -22.70 -23.71 7.61
N TYR A 426 -21.72 -23.63 6.72
CA TYR A 426 -21.97 -23.30 5.30
C TYR A 426 -22.84 -24.32 4.60
N LEU A 427 -22.54 -25.62 4.77
CA LEU A 427 -23.31 -26.71 4.16
C LEU A 427 -24.77 -26.83 4.69
N ASP A 428 -24.98 -26.44 5.94
CA ASP A 428 -26.30 -26.43 6.59
C ASP A 428 -27.07 -25.10 6.38
N GLY A 429 -26.52 -24.21 5.58
CA GLY A 429 -27.11 -22.88 5.27
C GLY A 429 -27.22 -21.95 6.47
N GLY A 430 -26.26 -22.02 7.39
CA GLY A 430 -26.19 -21.15 8.58
C GLY A 430 -27.10 -21.56 9.73
N ARG A 431 -27.60 -22.81 9.72
CA ARG A 431 -28.52 -23.33 10.78
C ARG A 431 -27.77 -23.91 11.98
N THR A 432 -26.55 -24.33 11.79
CA THR A 432 -25.66 -24.86 12.84
C THR A 432 -24.82 -23.71 13.42
N ASP A 433 -25.46 -22.80 14.13
CA ASP A 433 -24.72 -21.83 14.96
C ASP A 433 -24.15 -22.60 16.16
N ASP A 434 -22.81 -22.53 16.32
CA ASP A 434 -22.06 -23.00 17.46
C ASP A 434 -22.12 -24.52 17.75
N LEU A 435 -21.39 -25.30 16.94
CA LEU A 435 -21.05 -26.67 17.33
C LEU A 435 -20.13 -26.70 18.57
N ALA A 436 -19.53 -25.57 18.95
CA ALA A 436 -18.67 -25.39 20.12
C ALA A 436 -17.62 -26.52 20.27
N LEU A 437 -17.06 -26.99 19.14
CA LEU A 437 -16.12 -28.11 19.13
C LEU A 437 -14.88 -27.82 19.98
N ASN A 438 -14.47 -26.56 20.05
CA ASN A 438 -13.36 -26.13 20.91
C ASN A 438 -13.69 -26.23 22.38
N ASP A 439 -14.94 -25.99 22.77
CA ASP A 439 -15.40 -26.10 24.17
C ASP A 439 -15.54 -27.56 24.60
N ALA A 440 -16.03 -28.42 23.68
CA ALA A 440 -16.10 -29.86 23.90
C ALA A 440 -14.72 -30.49 24.14
N LEU A 441 -13.69 -30.02 23.41
CA LEU A 441 -12.30 -30.45 23.61
C LEU A 441 -11.75 -29.98 24.95
N THR A 442 -12.04 -28.75 25.36
CA THR A 442 -11.60 -28.20 26.64
C THR A 442 -12.20 -28.98 27.81
N LEU A 443 -13.47 -29.38 27.70
CA LEU A 443 -14.14 -30.24 28.69
C LEU A 443 -13.50 -31.64 28.74
N ALA A 444 -13.16 -32.23 27.60
CA ALA A 444 -12.49 -33.51 27.54
C ALA A 444 -11.08 -33.49 28.11
N GLN A 445 -10.36 -32.39 27.99
CA GLN A 445 -9.04 -32.21 28.60
C GLN A 445 -9.11 -32.07 30.13
N ASN A 446 -10.17 -31.47 30.66
CA ASN A 446 -10.35 -31.30 32.11
C ASN A 446 -10.95 -32.52 32.82
N SER A 447 -11.43 -33.50 32.07
CA SER A 447 -12.02 -34.73 32.59
C SER A 447 -11.10 -35.97 32.50
N GLY A 448 -9.91 -35.81 31.98
CA GLY A 448 -8.83 -36.82 31.92
C GLY A 448 -7.68 -36.36 32.76
#